data_5d485d13881c95e281215a16597ae576
#
_entry.id   5d485d13881c95e281215a16597ae576
#
_cell.length_a   1.000
_cell.length_b   1.000
_cell.length_c   1.000
_cell.angle_alpha   90.00
_cell.angle_beta   90.00
_cell.angle_gamma   90.00
#
_symmetry.space_group_name_H-M   'P 1'
#
loop_
_entity.id
_entity.type
_entity.pdbx_description
1 polymer ?
#
loop_
_entity_poly.entity_id
_entity_poly.type
_entity_poly.pdbx_seq_one_letter_code
_entity_poly.pdbx_strand_id
1 'polypeptide(L)'
;MTKEELQERQRWPLHQKVDHTLGVIDQFISRMNGNVYLAYSGGKDSTVLMHLCEILKPDILCTFVNTGCEYPSIVKFVRKMKDEGHNIRIIRPNMRPKDVWEKYGFPLVSKKVSHQINLCRCDLQAGRPLPWYVDDPKSFYKIADKWRYLFHTAYNTNDHCCHVLKKEPQRRLAKKLGLAPIIGVMASESNMREKDYIRQGQCNSFDEECPLKSKSLPLSIWTDDDVWQFVKERNIELADIYSKGIRCTGCVACGYGCQFADDTRLALLYKLYPKLYAHIMNYENNGVTYRQALREMLKVEGMYLPDENPQLSLFDLFDQSEL
;
A
#
# COMPACT_ATOMS: atom_id res chain seq x y z
N MET A 1 17.50 -1.59 17.78
CA MET A 1 17.88 -2.76 16.96
C MET A 1 18.85 -2.31 15.89
N THR A 2 19.88 -3.09 15.58
CA THR A 2 20.78 -2.81 14.45
C THR A 2 20.26 -3.44 13.16
N LYS A 3 20.89 -3.10 12.03
CA LYS A 3 20.54 -3.73 10.74
C LYS A 3 20.95 -5.21 10.71
N GLU A 4 22.08 -5.53 11.31
CA GLU A 4 22.61 -6.89 11.40
C GLU A 4 21.69 -7.78 12.24
N GLU A 5 21.18 -7.29 13.38
CA GLU A 5 20.19 -7.99 14.20
C GLU A 5 18.89 -8.26 13.46
N LEU A 6 18.42 -7.30 12.63
CA LEU A 6 17.25 -7.53 11.80
C LEU A 6 17.51 -8.61 10.76
N GLN A 7 18.66 -8.54 10.05
CA GLN A 7 19.04 -9.53 9.05
C GLN A 7 19.21 -10.93 9.64
N GLU A 8 19.74 -11.05 10.86
CA GLU A 8 19.80 -12.31 11.59
C GLU A 8 18.41 -12.88 11.83
N ARG A 9 17.46 -12.07 12.35
CA ARG A 9 16.08 -12.50 12.57
C ARG A 9 15.36 -12.86 11.28
N GLN A 10 15.64 -12.18 10.19
CA GLN A 10 15.10 -12.51 8.87
C GLN A 10 15.63 -13.85 8.31
N ARG A 11 16.73 -14.38 8.84
CA ARG A 11 17.25 -15.71 8.49
C ARG A 11 16.73 -16.84 9.39
N TRP A 12 15.99 -16.52 10.43
CA TRP A 12 15.39 -17.56 11.27
C TRP A 12 14.49 -18.49 10.44
N PRO A 13 14.43 -19.76 10.80
CA PRO A 13 13.48 -20.68 10.17
C PRO A 13 12.04 -20.25 10.43
N LEU A 14 11.13 -20.58 9.52
CA LEU A 14 9.75 -20.10 9.55
C LEU A 14 9.04 -20.39 10.88
N HIS A 15 9.20 -21.60 11.44
CA HIS A 15 8.58 -21.95 12.72
C HIS A 15 9.01 -21.01 13.87
N GLN A 16 10.28 -20.62 13.92
CA GLN A 16 10.78 -19.67 14.94
C GLN A 16 10.19 -18.28 14.73
N LYS A 17 10.01 -17.84 13.47
CA LYS A 17 9.33 -16.57 13.16
C LYS A 17 7.85 -16.62 13.55
N VAL A 18 7.18 -17.76 13.33
CA VAL A 18 5.79 -17.97 13.76
C VAL A 18 5.66 -17.85 15.27
N ASP A 19 6.51 -18.56 16.03
CA ASP A 19 6.49 -18.52 17.50
C ASP A 19 6.76 -17.10 18.02
N HIS A 20 7.75 -16.40 17.45
CA HIS A 20 8.02 -15.02 17.78
C HIS A 20 6.82 -14.12 17.47
N THR A 21 6.19 -14.29 16.32
CA THR A 21 5.03 -13.49 15.88
C THR A 21 3.84 -13.71 16.82
N LEU A 22 3.55 -14.95 17.20
CA LEU A 22 2.51 -15.27 18.18
C LEU A 22 2.80 -14.61 19.53
N GLY A 23 4.04 -14.68 20.02
CA GLY A 23 4.43 -13.98 21.24
C GLY A 23 4.26 -12.46 21.17
N VAL A 24 4.58 -11.84 20.02
CA VAL A 24 4.36 -10.41 19.79
C VAL A 24 2.88 -10.05 19.82
N ILE A 25 2.03 -10.85 19.17
CA ILE A 25 0.58 -10.65 19.12
C ILE A 25 -0.02 -10.81 20.51
N ASP A 26 0.34 -11.88 21.23
CA ASP A 26 -0.16 -12.15 22.59
C ASP A 26 0.19 -11.03 23.56
N GLN A 27 1.45 -10.57 23.54
CA GLN A 27 1.89 -9.43 24.33
C GLN A 27 1.06 -8.17 24.03
N PHE A 28 0.78 -7.92 22.75
CA PHE A 28 0.01 -6.73 22.35
C PHE A 28 -1.44 -6.84 22.79
N ILE A 29 -2.11 -7.98 22.57
CA ILE A 29 -3.48 -8.25 23.02
C ILE A 29 -3.59 -8.08 24.53
N SER A 30 -2.67 -8.68 25.30
CA SER A 30 -2.66 -8.60 26.75
C SER A 30 -2.48 -7.17 27.26
N ARG A 31 -1.51 -6.42 26.71
CA ARG A 31 -1.23 -5.05 27.13
C ARG A 31 -2.35 -4.06 26.76
N MET A 32 -3.08 -4.35 25.68
CA MET A 32 -4.24 -3.58 25.26
C MET A 32 -5.57 -4.07 25.88
N ASN A 33 -5.53 -5.00 26.84
CA ASN A 33 -6.73 -5.59 27.48
C ASN A 33 -7.72 -6.15 26.46
N GLY A 34 -7.23 -6.76 25.37
CA GLY A 34 -8.06 -7.29 24.27
C GLY A 34 -8.63 -6.24 23.32
N ASN A 35 -8.40 -4.94 23.55
CA ASN A 35 -8.92 -3.83 22.74
C ASN A 35 -8.05 -3.62 21.48
N VAL A 36 -8.05 -4.59 20.59
CA VAL A 36 -7.26 -4.62 19.37
C VAL A 36 -8.11 -4.92 18.14
N TYR A 37 -7.63 -4.52 16.97
CA TYR A 37 -8.19 -4.93 15.68
C TYR A 37 -7.08 -5.19 14.67
N LEU A 38 -7.36 -6.05 13.68
CA LEU A 38 -6.48 -6.27 12.54
C LEU A 38 -6.83 -5.30 11.41
N ALA A 39 -5.85 -4.52 10.94
CA ALA A 39 -5.97 -3.73 9.71
C ALA A 39 -5.83 -4.67 8.50
N TYR A 40 -6.95 -5.21 8.04
CA TYR A 40 -7.03 -6.22 7.00
C TYR A 40 -7.13 -5.57 5.61
N SER A 41 -6.27 -5.99 4.67
CA SER A 41 -6.27 -5.48 3.30
C SER A 41 -6.80 -6.47 2.26
N GLY A 42 -7.03 -7.73 2.64
CA GLY A 42 -7.33 -8.83 1.74
C GLY A 42 -6.13 -9.33 0.93
N GLY A 43 -4.95 -8.73 1.15
CA GLY A 43 -3.69 -9.17 0.57
C GLY A 43 -3.06 -10.31 1.36
N LYS A 44 -2.11 -11.05 0.75
CA LYS A 44 -1.48 -12.25 1.32
C LYS A 44 -0.93 -12.03 2.73
N ASP A 45 -0.20 -10.92 2.96
CA ASP A 45 0.44 -10.64 4.25
C ASP A 45 -0.59 -10.43 5.36
N SER A 46 -1.65 -9.67 5.08
CA SER A 46 -2.73 -9.45 6.05
C SER A 46 -3.60 -10.68 6.25
N THR A 47 -3.69 -11.57 5.26
CA THR A 47 -4.41 -12.85 5.39
C THR A 47 -3.62 -13.81 6.26
N VAL A 48 -2.31 -13.95 6.07
CA VAL A 48 -1.43 -14.71 6.97
C VAL A 48 -1.53 -14.18 8.40
N LEU A 49 -1.47 -12.86 8.58
CA LEU A 49 -1.59 -12.24 9.89
C LEU A 49 -2.96 -12.47 10.53
N MET A 50 -4.04 -12.51 9.75
CA MET A 50 -5.38 -12.84 10.24
C MET A 50 -5.40 -14.24 10.85
N HIS A 51 -4.90 -15.25 10.14
CA HIS A 51 -4.83 -16.61 10.67
C HIS A 51 -3.98 -16.72 11.93
N LEU A 52 -2.84 -16.01 12.00
CA LEU A 52 -2.01 -15.98 13.22
C LEU A 52 -2.72 -15.30 14.40
N CYS A 53 -3.44 -14.20 14.14
CA CYS A 53 -4.21 -13.52 15.17
C CYS A 53 -5.38 -14.37 15.68
N GLU A 54 -6.05 -15.11 14.80
CA GLU A 54 -7.21 -15.96 15.14
C GLU A 54 -6.81 -17.17 16.02
N ILE A 55 -5.55 -17.60 15.99
CA ILE A 55 -5.04 -18.64 16.94
C ILE A 55 -5.17 -18.15 18.39
N LEU A 56 -4.90 -16.87 18.65
CA LEU A 56 -4.88 -16.28 19.99
C LEU A 56 -6.20 -15.61 20.36
N LYS A 57 -6.88 -15.04 19.37
CA LYS A 57 -8.15 -14.33 19.50
C LYS A 57 -9.05 -14.66 18.31
N PRO A 58 -9.82 -15.78 18.37
CA PRO A 58 -10.65 -16.25 17.26
C PRO A 58 -11.69 -15.25 16.77
N ASP A 59 -12.14 -14.35 17.64
CA ASP A 59 -13.13 -13.32 17.36
C ASP A 59 -12.52 -11.96 16.99
N ILE A 60 -11.21 -11.89 16.69
CA ILE A 60 -10.54 -10.62 16.40
C ILE A 60 -11.26 -9.85 15.29
N LEU A 61 -11.54 -8.55 15.56
CA LEU A 61 -12.13 -7.70 14.54
C LEU A 61 -11.12 -7.38 13.44
N CYS A 62 -11.40 -7.84 12.22
CA CYS A 62 -10.66 -7.48 11.02
C CYS A 62 -11.36 -6.31 10.30
N THR A 63 -10.63 -5.23 9.98
CA THR A 63 -11.21 -4.06 9.32
C THR A 63 -10.68 -3.92 7.91
N PHE A 64 -11.55 -4.07 6.92
CA PHE A 64 -11.24 -3.84 5.51
C PHE A 64 -11.80 -2.51 5.04
N VAL A 65 -10.94 -1.64 4.51
CA VAL A 65 -11.39 -0.39 3.89
C VAL A 65 -11.57 -0.62 2.39
N ASN A 66 -12.83 -0.70 1.94
CA ASN A 66 -13.15 -0.71 0.52
C ASN A 66 -13.07 0.72 0.00
N THR A 67 -11.90 1.08 -0.52
CA THR A 67 -11.62 2.45 -1.01
C THR A 67 -12.21 2.70 -2.40
N GLY A 68 -12.53 1.62 -3.14
CA GLY A 68 -12.85 1.67 -4.58
C GLY A 68 -11.61 1.65 -5.49
N CYS A 69 -10.41 1.48 -4.89
CA CYS A 69 -9.16 1.33 -5.63
C CYS A 69 -8.54 -0.07 -5.48
N GLU A 70 -9.26 -1.02 -4.92
CA GLU A 70 -8.82 -2.41 -4.83
C GLU A 70 -9.14 -3.16 -6.13
N TYR A 71 -8.36 -4.21 -6.43
CA TYR A 71 -8.74 -5.16 -7.47
C TYR A 71 -10.09 -5.81 -7.13
N PRO A 72 -11.01 -5.97 -8.10
CA PRO A 72 -12.31 -6.59 -7.85
C PRO A 72 -12.22 -7.96 -7.18
N SER A 73 -11.20 -8.77 -7.52
CA SER A 73 -10.95 -10.06 -6.91
C SER A 73 -10.61 -9.99 -5.41
N ILE A 74 -9.90 -8.94 -4.97
CA ILE A 74 -9.64 -8.72 -3.54
C ILE A 74 -10.94 -8.45 -2.80
N VAL A 75 -11.81 -7.59 -3.34
CA VAL A 75 -13.10 -7.29 -2.72
C VAL A 75 -13.99 -8.52 -2.66
N LYS A 76 -13.98 -9.36 -3.71
CA LYS A 76 -14.69 -10.63 -3.75
C LYS A 76 -14.16 -11.59 -2.68
N PHE A 77 -12.85 -11.73 -2.59
CA PHE A 77 -12.19 -12.58 -1.59
C PHE A 77 -12.52 -12.15 -0.16
N VAL A 78 -12.42 -10.85 0.16
CA VAL A 78 -12.76 -10.33 1.49
C VAL A 78 -14.22 -10.62 1.87
N ARG A 79 -15.16 -10.53 0.92
CA ARG A 79 -16.57 -10.89 1.14
C ARG A 79 -16.71 -12.37 1.43
N LYS A 80 -16.04 -13.22 0.63
CA LYS A 80 -16.02 -14.67 0.84
C LYS A 80 -15.54 -15.01 2.25
N MET A 81 -14.39 -14.50 2.68
CA MET A 81 -13.85 -14.73 4.02
C MET A 81 -14.82 -14.29 5.12
N LYS A 82 -15.52 -13.17 4.92
CA LYS A 82 -16.57 -12.73 5.84
C LYS A 82 -17.74 -13.71 5.88
N ASP A 83 -18.18 -14.21 4.73
CA ASP A 83 -19.31 -15.14 4.64
C ASP A 83 -18.96 -16.53 5.22
N GLU A 84 -17.67 -16.89 5.23
CA GLU A 84 -17.10 -18.08 5.87
C GLU A 84 -16.97 -17.96 7.40
N GLY A 85 -17.32 -16.81 7.98
CA GLY A 85 -17.42 -16.63 9.42
C GLY A 85 -16.31 -15.81 10.05
N HIS A 86 -15.30 -15.34 9.30
CA HIS A 86 -14.30 -14.44 9.85
C HIS A 86 -14.94 -13.09 10.26
N ASN A 87 -14.54 -12.55 11.41
CA ASN A 87 -15.10 -11.30 11.93
C ASN A 87 -14.59 -10.07 11.15
N ILE A 88 -15.03 -9.93 9.90
CA ILE A 88 -14.61 -8.86 9.00
C ILE A 88 -15.66 -7.75 8.94
N ARG A 89 -15.23 -6.52 9.26
CA ARG A 89 -16.00 -5.30 9.04
C ARG A 89 -15.50 -4.56 7.81
N ILE A 90 -16.36 -4.45 6.80
CA ILE A 90 -16.06 -3.68 5.59
C ILE A 90 -16.52 -2.24 5.82
N ILE A 91 -15.59 -1.29 5.72
CA ILE A 91 -15.85 0.15 5.84
C ILE A 91 -15.51 0.88 4.55
N ARG A 92 -16.02 2.09 4.39
CA ARG A 92 -15.75 2.94 3.22
C ARG A 92 -15.22 4.31 3.65
N PRO A 93 -14.37 4.94 2.82
CA PRO A 93 -14.00 6.33 3.01
C PRO A 93 -15.20 7.26 2.73
N ASN A 94 -15.12 8.50 3.21
CA ASN A 94 -16.16 9.51 2.98
C ASN A 94 -16.10 10.10 1.55
N MET A 95 -14.95 9.95 0.87
CA MET A 95 -14.74 10.44 -0.49
C MET A 95 -14.45 9.27 -1.42
N ARG A 96 -14.93 9.36 -2.66
CA ARG A 96 -14.55 8.40 -3.72
C ARG A 96 -13.16 8.72 -4.25
N PRO A 97 -12.43 7.75 -4.84
CA PRO A 97 -11.11 7.99 -5.43
C PRO A 97 -11.08 9.15 -6.43
N LYS A 98 -12.08 9.22 -7.31
CA LYS A 98 -12.23 10.31 -8.28
C LYS A 98 -12.24 11.68 -7.57
N ASP A 99 -13.10 11.83 -6.56
CA ASP A 99 -13.26 13.11 -5.84
C ASP A 99 -11.97 13.50 -5.07
N VAL A 100 -11.22 12.49 -4.58
CA VAL A 100 -9.92 12.72 -3.92
C VAL A 100 -8.88 13.22 -4.91
N TRP A 101 -8.81 12.61 -6.09
CA TRP A 101 -7.85 13.01 -7.11
C TRP A 101 -8.20 14.36 -7.77
N GLU A 102 -9.47 14.61 -7.99
CA GLU A 102 -9.95 15.91 -8.45
C GLU A 102 -9.59 17.04 -7.47
N LYS A 103 -9.73 16.77 -6.17
CA LYS A 103 -9.47 17.75 -5.12
C LYS A 103 -7.99 17.95 -4.81
N TYR A 104 -7.22 16.86 -4.70
CA TYR A 104 -5.85 16.91 -4.17
C TYR A 104 -4.78 16.65 -5.24
N GLY A 105 -5.14 16.06 -6.37
CA GLY A 105 -4.19 15.69 -7.42
C GLY A 105 -3.84 14.22 -7.45
N PHE A 106 -3.00 13.85 -8.39
CA PHE A 106 -2.66 12.48 -8.71
C PHE A 106 -1.51 11.92 -7.87
N PRO A 107 -1.52 10.62 -7.53
CA PRO A 107 -0.39 9.95 -6.89
C PRO A 107 0.66 9.57 -7.95
N LEU A 108 1.68 10.38 -8.16
CA LEU A 108 2.72 10.18 -9.18
C LEU A 108 4.10 9.99 -8.57
N VAL A 109 4.98 9.27 -9.25
CA VAL A 109 6.37 9.01 -8.90
C VAL A 109 6.54 8.21 -7.60
N SER A 110 6.40 8.86 -6.45
CA SER A 110 6.44 8.23 -5.13
C SER A 110 5.74 9.11 -4.09
N LYS A 111 5.36 8.54 -2.95
CA LYS A 111 4.77 9.33 -1.85
C LYS A 111 5.64 10.50 -1.43
N LYS A 112 6.95 10.26 -1.30
CA LYS A 112 7.91 11.28 -0.90
C LYS A 112 7.97 12.41 -1.93
N VAL A 113 8.15 12.07 -3.21
CA VAL A 113 8.22 13.07 -4.29
C VAL A 113 6.90 13.83 -4.40
N SER A 114 5.77 13.14 -4.43
CA SER A 114 4.44 13.77 -4.50
C SER A 114 4.20 14.73 -3.34
N HIS A 115 4.59 14.34 -2.12
CA HIS A 115 4.47 15.20 -0.93
C HIS A 115 5.33 16.46 -1.07
N GLN A 116 6.61 16.32 -1.45
CA GLN A 116 7.53 17.44 -1.61
C GLN A 116 7.10 18.37 -2.77
N ILE A 117 6.67 17.82 -3.90
CA ILE A 117 6.12 18.61 -5.01
C ILE A 117 4.93 19.45 -4.54
N ASN A 118 4.01 18.86 -3.79
CA ASN A 118 2.86 19.58 -3.26
C ASN A 118 3.28 20.74 -2.33
N LEU A 119 4.22 20.52 -1.40
CA LEU A 119 4.74 21.60 -0.53
C LEU A 119 5.39 22.72 -1.35
N CYS A 120 6.26 22.37 -2.29
CA CYS A 120 6.92 23.34 -3.15
C CYS A 120 5.91 24.17 -3.98
N ARG A 121 4.85 23.54 -4.49
CA ARG A 121 3.78 24.25 -5.21
C ARG A 121 3.03 25.22 -4.31
N CYS A 122 2.74 24.84 -3.07
CA CYS A 122 2.12 25.76 -2.09
C CYS A 122 3.03 26.96 -1.80
N ASP A 123 4.35 26.75 -1.71
CA ASP A 123 5.30 27.84 -1.51
C ASP A 123 5.35 28.78 -2.71
N LEU A 124 5.47 28.24 -3.94
CA LEU A 124 5.46 29.03 -5.18
C LEU A 124 4.16 29.82 -5.35
N GLN A 125 3.00 29.22 -5.08
CA GLN A 125 1.69 29.89 -5.15
C GLN A 125 1.56 31.02 -4.11
N ALA A 126 2.23 30.88 -2.97
CA ALA A 126 2.28 31.92 -1.95
C ALA A 126 3.39 32.96 -2.19
N GLY A 127 4.06 32.92 -3.35
CA GLY A 127 5.19 33.82 -3.66
C GLY A 127 6.46 33.57 -2.84
N ARG A 128 6.58 32.41 -2.20
CA ARG A 128 7.75 32.01 -1.45
C ARG A 128 8.77 31.27 -2.31
N PRO A 129 10.08 31.40 -2.04
CA PRO A 129 11.09 30.62 -2.74
C PRO A 129 10.98 29.15 -2.41
N LEU A 130 11.49 28.29 -3.31
CA LEU A 130 11.61 26.87 -3.01
C LEU A 130 12.47 26.62 -1.78
N PRO A 131 12.12 25.66 -0.92
CA PRO A 131 12.92 25.31 0.23
C PRO A 131 14.33 24.84 -0.17
N TRP A 132 15.37 25.33 0.50
CA TRP A 132 16.78 25.04 0.20
C TRP A 132 17.10 23.54 0.08
N TYR A 133 16.45 22.72 0.87
CA TYR A 133 16.67 21.27 0.92
C TYR A 133 16.23 20.53 -0.35
N VAL A 134 15.44 21.16 -1.23
CA VAL A 134 14.99 20.59 -2.50
C VAL A 134 16.16 20.44 -3.47
N ASP A 135 17.15 21.32 -3.35
CA ASP A 135 18.34 21.39 -4.20
C ASP A 135 19.56 20.72 -3.56
N ASP A 136 19.58 20.56 -2.24
CA ASP A 136 20.72 20.02 -1.52
C ASP A 136 20.97 18.54 -1.86
N PRO A 137 22.13 18.18 -2.45
CA PRO A 137 22.48 16.80 -2.78
C PRO A 137 22.46 15.84 -1.60
N LYS A 138 22.67 16.33 -0.39
CA LYS A 138 22.71 15.55 0.85
C LYS A 138 21.33 15.43 1.50
N SER A 139 20.36 16.23 1.05
CA SER A 139 19.02 16.21 1.64
C SER A 139 18.25 14.95 1.26
N PHE A 140 17.65 14.34 2.28
CA PHE A 140 16.65 13.29 2.05
C PHE A 140 15.47 13.80 1.21
N TYR A 141 15.17 15.09 1.26
CA TYR A 141 14.05 15.73 0.56
C TYR A 141 14.41 16.30 -0.81
N LYS A 142 15.62 16.06 -1.29
CA LYS A 142 16.01 16.44 -2.67
C LYS A 142 15.02 15.87 -3.69
N ILE A 143 14.65 16.71 -4.65
CA ILE A 143 13.84 16.33 -5.81
C ILE A 143 14.79 16.24 -7.02
N ALA A 144 14.81 15.06 -7.65
CA ALA A 144 15.59 14.87 -8.88
C ALA A 144 15.11 15.83 -10.00
N ASP A 145 16.05 16.37 -10.78
CA ASP A 145 15.78 17.38 -11.80
C ASP A 145 14.71 16.95 -12.79
N LYS A 146 14.70 15.66 -13.15
CA LYS A 146 13.69 15.07 -14.05
C LYS A 146 12.25 15.16 -13.55
N TRP A 147 12.00 15.36 -12.24
CA TRP A 147 10.66 15.51 -11.66
C TRP A 147 10.27 16.95 -11.35
N ARG A 148 11.16 17.94 -11.59
CA ARG A 148 10.91 19.35 -11.28
C ARG A 148 9.85 20.00 -12.18
N TYR A 149 9.61 19.44 -13.36
CA TYR A 149 8.51 19.91 -14.23
C TYR A 149 7.14 19.86 -13.52
N LEU A 150 6.97 18.91 -12.56
CA LEU A 150 5.75 18.78 -11.76
C LEU A 150 5.42 20.01 -10.90
N PHE A 151 6.38 20.92 -10.69
CA PHE A 151 6.09 22.19 -10.01
C PHE A 151 5.15 23.09 -10.82
N HIS A 152 5.15 22.96 -12.15
CA HIS A 152 4.49 23.89 -13.07
C HIS A 152 3.39 23.25 -13.92
N THR A 153 3.04 21.98 -13.64
CA THR A 153 1.93 21.34 -14.37
C THR A 153 0.58 21.94 -13.99
N ALA A 154 -0.41 21.86 -14.89
CA ALA A 154 -1.77 22.26 -14.57
C ALA A 154 -2.39 21.39 -13.48
N TYR A 155 -2.13 20.08 -13.52
CA TYR A 155 -2.58 19.13 -12.49
C TYR A 155 -1.71 19.17 -11.23
N ASN A 156 -2.30 18.81 -10.12
CA ASN A 156 -1.60 18.64 -8.85
C ASN A 156 -1.06 17.22 -8.68
N THR A 157 0.03 17.11 -7.92
CA THR A 157 0.61 15.82 -7.49
C THR A 157 0.67 15.81 -5.97
N ASN A 158 0.09 14.75 -5.33
CA ASN A 158 -0.08 14.74 -3.88
C ASN A 158 -0.17 13.30 -3.34
N ASP A 159 0.17 13.11 -2.07
CA ASP A 159 0.08 11.83 -1.36
C ASP A 159 -1.15 11.67 -0.46
N HIS A 160 -2.07 12.63 -0.47
CA HIS A 160 -3.26 12.65 0.39
C HIS A 160 -4.21 11.48 0.18
N CYS A 161 -4.24 10.87 -1.02
CA CYS A 161 -5.13 9.76 -1.31
C CYS A 161 -5.01 8.60 -0.29
N CYS A 162 -3.79 8.24 0.12
CA CYS A 162 -3.58 7.20 1.13
C CYS A 162 -4.12 7.59 2.51
N HIS A 163 -4.06 8.88 2.86
CA HIS A 163 -4.60 9.38 4.11
C HIS A 163 -6.12 9.33 4.10
N VAL A 164 -6.75 9.93 3.10
CA VAL A 164 -8.21 10.09 3.00
C VAL A 164 -8.90 8.74 2.76
N LEU A 165 -8.34 7.91 1.85
CA LEU A 165 -9.01 6.67 1.43
C LEU A 165 -8.74 5.49 2.37
N LYS A 166 -7.57 5.42 3.04
CA LYS A 166 -7.18 4.25 3.85
C LYS A 166 -7.03 4.56 5.33
N LYS A 167 -6.19 5.56 5.70
CA LYS A 167 -5.83 5.76 7.10
C LYS A 167 -6.95 6.40 7.92
N GLU A 168 -7.62 7.41 7.37
CA GLU A 168 -8.66 8.15 8.10
C GLU A 168 -9.87 7.27 8.43
N PRO A 169 -10.46 6.47 7.50
CA PRO A 169 -11.56 5.57 7.83
C PRO A 169 -11.22 4.58 8.95
N GLN A 170 -10.02 3.98 8.92
CA GLN A 170 -9.57 3.08 9.97
C GLN A 170 -9.40 3.79 11.31
N ARG A 171 -8.75 4.96 11.34
CA ARG A 171 -8.58 5.75 12.56
C ARG A 171 -9.91 6.16 13.19
N ARG A 172 -10.87 6.59 12.35
CA ARG A 172 -12.22 6.95 12.82
C ARG A 172 -12.92 5.78 13.47
N LEU A 173 -12.87 4.59 12.86
CA LEU A 173 -13.45 3.39 13.43
C LEU A 173 -12.72 2.96 14.71
N ALA A 174 -11.40 2.92 14.70
CA ALA A 174 -10.58 2.57 15.85
C ALA A 174 -10.86 3.49 17.04
N LYS A 175 -10.90 4.80 16.80
CA LYS A 175 -11.25 5.78 17.84
C LYS A 175 -12.66 5.56 18.39
N LYS A 176 -13.65 5.29 17.52
CA LYS A 176 -15.04 5.01 17.92
C LYS A 176 -15.16 3.78 18.81
N LEU A 177 -14.36 2.74 18.55
CA LEU A 177 -14.42 1.46 19.24
C LEU A 177 -13.38 1.32 20.36
N GLY A 178 -12.47 2.27 20.51
CA GLY A 178 -11.39 2.19 21.51
C GLY A 178 -10.36 1.12 21.20
N LEU A 179 -10.04 0.84 19.93
CA LEU A 179 -9.21 -0.28 19.51
C LEU A 179 -7.85 0.16 18.97
N ALA A 180 -6.78 -0.59 19.27
CA ALA A 180 -5.44 -0.40 18.74
C ALA A 180 -5.15 -1.37 17.56
N PRO A 181 -4.41 -0.93 16.51
CA PRO A 181 -4.18 -1.71 15.31
C PRO A 181 -3.08 -2.75 15.43
N ILE A 182 -3.32 -3.93 14.87
CA ILE A 182 -2.33 -4.90 14.44
C ILE A 182 -2.23 -4.81 12.91
N ILE A 183 -1.01 -4.67 12.36
CA ILE A 183 -0.81 -4.33 10.94
C ILE A 183 0.22 -5.28 10.33
N GLY A 184 -0.13 -5.91 9.20
CA GLY A 184 0.75 -6.81 8.44
C GLY A 184 1.74 -6.03 7.56
N VAL A 185 2.82 -5.52 8.16
CA VAL A 185 3.90 -4.80 7.50
C VAL A 185 5.20 -5.53 7.76
N MET A 186 6.00 -5.72 6.71
CA MET A 186 7.34 -6.32 6.79
C MET A 186 8.41 -5.25 6.55
N ALA A 187 9.52 -5.35 7.29
CA ALA A 187 10.69 -4.46 7.08
C ALA A 187 11.32 -4.68 5.69
N SER A 188 11.23 -5.91 5.17
CA SER A 188 11.77 -6.31 3.85
C SER A 188 11.07 -5.65 2.65
N GLU A 189 9.87 -5.07 2.80
CA GLU A 189 9.12 -4.50 1.68
C GLU A 189 9.71 -3.19 1.12
N SER A 190 10.48 -2.45 1.92
CA SER A 190 11.16 -1.23 1.45
C SER A 190 12.22 -0.73 2.41
N ASN A 191 13.24 -0.03 1.89
CA ASN A 191 14.27 0.64 2.68
C ASN A 191 13.71 1.61 3.75
N MET A 192 12.55 2.22 3.50
CA MET A 192 11.92 3.11 4.48
C MET A 192 11.36 2.31 5.65
N ARG A 193 10.68 1.17 5.39
CA ARG A 193 10.13 0.29 6.43
C ARG A 193 11.25 -0.37 7.24
N GLU A 194 12.33 -0.79 6.58
CA GLU A 194 13.54 -1.28 7.25
C GLU A 194 14.08 -0.26 8.26
N LYS A 195 14.30 0.99 7.80
CA LYS A 195 14.79 2.07 8.66
C LYS A 195 13.84 2.40 9.81
N ASP A 196 12.53 2.43 9.53
CA ASP A 196 11.51 2.69 10.55
C ASP A 196 11.48 1.58 11.61
N TYR A 197 11.60 0.32 11.21
CA TYR A 197 11.65 -0.81 12.13
C TYR A 197 12.94 -0.82 12.96
N ILE A 198 14.11 -0.59 12.35
CA ILE A 198 15.39 -0.47 13.06
C ILE A 198 15.30 0.63 14.11
N ARG A 199 14.77 1.81 13.76
CA ARG A 199 14.60 2.93 14.68
C ARG A 199 13.65 2.61 15.83
N GLN A 200 12.54 1.91 15.55
CA GLN A 200 11.57 1.49 16.56
C GLN A 200 12.13 0.39 17.48
N GLY A 201 12.98 -0.50 16.92
CA GLY A 201 13.70 -1.54 17.64
C GLY A 201 12.89 -2.78 18.04
N GLN A 202 11.56 -2.77 17.83
CA GLN A 202 10.65 -3.84 18.23
C GLN A 202 9.36 -3.84 17.41
N CYS A 203 8.61 -4.95 17.45
CA CYS A 203 7.35 -5.08 16.71
C CYS A 203 6.19 -4.31 17.34
N ASN A 204 6.15 -4.21 18.65
CA ASN A 204 5.12 -3.49 19.39
C ASN A 204 5.58 -2.08 19.75
N SER A 205 4.71 -1.12 19.59
CA SER A 205 4.90 0.26 20.05
C SER A 205 3.74 0.63 20.95
N PHE A 206 4.04 0.99 22.18
CA PHE A 206 3.05 1.38 23.18
C PHE A 206 3.14 2.87 23.46
N ASP A 207 2.01 3.56 23.49
CA ASP A 207 1.89 4.95 23.90
C ASP A 207 1.05 4.97 25.19
N GLU A 208 1.70 5.27 26.30
CA GLU A 208 1.08 5.22 27.63
C GLU A 208 0.07 6.35 27.85
N GLU A 209 0.30 7.50 27.20
CA GLU A 209 -0.59 8.66 27.31
C GLU A 209 -1.84 8.48 26.43
N CYS A 210 -1.70 7.81 25.30
CA CYS A 210 -2.78 7.59 24.36
C CYS A 210 -2.75 6.15 23.78
N PRO A 211 -3.34 5.16 24.46
CA PRO A 211 -3.29 3.75 24.04
C PRO A 211 -3.73 3.52 22.60
N LEU A 212 -4.60 4.35 22.04
CA LEU A 212 -5.05 4.27 20.66
C LEU A 212 -3.95 4.63 19.63
N LYS A 213 -2.83 5.21 20.06
CA LYS A 213 -1.64 5.42 19.21
C LYS A 213 -0.69 4.22 19.24
N SER A 214 -0.90 3.29 20.17
CA SER A 214 -0.17 2.02 20.20
C SER A 214 -0.45 1.22 18.93
N LYS A 215 0.53 0.43 18.47
CA LYS A 215 0.40 -0.41 17.28
C LYS A 215 1.31 -1.63 17.39
N SER A 216 0.91 -2.69 16.73
CA SER A 216 1.71 -3.91 16.56
C SER A 216 2.00 -4.17 15.08
N LEU A 217 3.25 -4.52 14.78
CA LEU A 217 3.75 -4.90 13.45
C LEU A 217 4.38 -6.30 13.51
N PRO A 218 3.60 -7.36 13.76
CA PRO A 218 4.13 -8.68 14.11
C PRO A 218 4.95 -9.35 12.99
N LEU A 219 4.67 -9.01 11.72
CA LEU A 219 5.37 -9.55 10.56
C LEU A 219 6.65 -8.79 10.20
N SER A 220 7.13 -7.85 11.04
CA SER A 220 8.28 -6.98 10.69
C SER A 220 9.55 -7.73 10.30
N ILE A 221 9.80 -8.91 10.91
CA ILE A 221 10.98 -9.74 10.61
C ILE A 221 10.76 -10.76 9.48
N TRP A 222 9.56 -10.83 8.91
CA TRP A 222 9.24 -11.76 7.82
C TRP A 222 9.75 -11.21 6.48
N THR A 223 9.95 -12.14 5.55
CA THR A 223 10.21 -11.87 4.14
C THR A 223 9.02 -12.32 3.28
N ASP A 224 9.02 -11.94 2.01
CA ASP A 224 7.99 -12.38 1.06
C ASP A 224 7.96 -13.91 0.93
N ASP A 225 9.15 -14.54 0.93
CA ASP A 225 9.28 -16.00 0.86
C ASP A 225 8.67 -16.70 2.09
N ASP A 226 8.84 -16.15 3.29
CA ASP A 226 8.22 -16.68 4.51
C ASP A 226 6.69 -16.66 4.42
N VAL A 227 6.11 -15.59 3.88
CA VAL A 227 4.67 -15.48 3.69
C VAL A 227 4.17 -16.56 2.74
N TRP A 228 4.84 -16.74 1.60
CA TRP A 228 4.47 -17.78 0.63
C TRP A 228 4.68 -19.20 1.17
N GLN A 229 5.75 -19.43 1.93
CA GLN A 229 5.99 -20.71 2.58
C GLN A 229 4.87 -21.01 3.59
N PHE A 230 4.51 -20.05 4.43
CA PHE A 230 3.42 -20.21 5.41
C PHE A 230 2.07 -20.47 4.74
N VAL A 231 1.75 -19.74 3.67
CA VAL A 231 0.53 -19.96 2.88
C VAL A 231 0.47 -21.39 2.35
N LYS A 232 1.59 -21.89 1.80
CA LYS A 232 1.68 -23.26 1.28
C LYS A 232 1.57 -24.33 2.38
N GLU A 233 2.31 -24.16 3.47
CA GLU A 233 2.33 -25.14 4.57
C GLU A 233 0.98 -25.25 5.29
N ARG A 234 0.25 -24.14 5.39
CA ARG A 234 -1.04 -24.07 6.06
C ARG A 234 -2.23 -24.17 5.11
N ASN A 235 -1.97 -24.34 3.80
CA ASN A 235 -2.99 -24.38 2.75
C ASN A 235 -3.97 -23.19 2.83
N ILE A 236 -3.43 -21.97 3.04
CA ILE A 236 -4.24 -20.76 3.19
C ILE A 236 -4.74 -20.33 1.81
N GLU A 237 -6.05 -20.13 1.69
CA GLU A 237 -6.63 -19.56 0.49
C GLU A 237 -6.28 -18.07 0.38
N LEU A 238 -5.93 -17.64 -0.82
CA LEU A 238 -5.68 -16.25 -1.18
C LEU A 238 -6.61 -15.82 -2.31
N ALA A 239 -6.71 -14.51 -2.52
CA ALA A 239 -7.45 -13.96 -3.66
C ALA A 239 -6.87 -14.47 -4.99
N ASP A 240 -7.72 -14.81 -5.95
CA ASP A 240 -7.36 -15.38 -7.25
C ASP A 240 -6.42 -14.50 -8.09
N ILE A 241 -6.30 -13.23 -7.75
CA ILE A 241 -5.41 -12.28 -8.41
C ILE A 241 -3.93 -12.69 -8.32
N TYR A 242 -3.54 -13.42 -7.26
CA TYR A 242 -2.17 -13.90 -7.10
C TYR A 242 -1.81 -14.99 -8.12
N SER A 243 -2.76 -15.86 -8.51
CA SER A 243 -2.57 -16.84 -9.59
C SER A 243 -2.46 -16.19 -10.98
N LYS A 244 -2.87 -14.93 -11.12
CA LYS A 244 -2.79 -14.12 -12.35
C LYS A 244 -1.52 -13.28 -12.45
N GLY A 245 -0.53 -13.53 -11.60
CA GLY A 245 0.79 -12.90 -11.66
C GLY A 245 0.93 -11.59 -10.87
N ILE A 246 -0.10 -11.14 -10.14
CA ILE A 246 0.02 -9.97 -9.26
C ILE A 246 0.73 -10.38 -7.97
N ARG A 247 1.88 -9.75 -7.69
CA ARG A 247 2.68 -10.02 -6.49
C ARG A 247 2.30 -9.16 -5.30
N CYS A 248 1.80 -7.95 -5.54
CA CYS A 248 1.46 -6.98 -4.49
C CYS A 248 0.11 -6.33 -4.77
N THR A 249 -0.79 -6.40 -3.81
CA THR A 249 -2.17 -5.86 -3.89
C THR A 249 -2.25 -4.46 -3.31
N GLY A 250 -1.62 -3.49 -3.98
CA GLY A 250 -1.81 -2.07 -3.70
C GLY A 250 -3.12 -1.51 -4.29
N CYS A 251 -3.23 -0.18 -4.38
CA CYS A 251 -4.30 0.44 -5.17
C CYS A 251 -4.06 0.14 -6.66
N VAL A 252 -5.10 -0.29 -7.38
CA VAL A 252 -5.01 -0.79 -8.77
C VAL A 252 -4.36 0.17 -9.77
N ALA A 253 -4.54 1.46 -9.59
CA ALA A 253 -4.02 2.47 -10.51
C ALA A 253 -3.12 3.49 -9.81
N CYS A 254 -2.42 3.08 -8.74
CA CYS A 254 -1.47 3.96 -8.07
C CYS A 254 -0.25 4.21 -8.95
N GLY A 255 0.01 5.48 -9.29
CA GLY A 255 1.16 5.88 -10.10
C GLY A 255 2.51 5.87 -9.36
N TYR A 256 2.52 5.51 -8.06
CA TYR A 256 3.77 5.39 -7.33
C TYR A 256 4.54 4.16 -7.78
N GLY A 257 5.76 4.36 -8.27
CA GLY A 257 6.64 3.30 -8.72
C GLY A 257 6.39 2.82 -10.16
N CYS A 258 5.31 3.27 -10.83
CA CYS A 258 5.01 2.86 -12.21
C CYS A 258 6.09 3.25 -13.23
N GLN A 259 7.01 4.14 -12.86
CA GLN A 259 8.16 4.51 -13.68
C GLN A 259 9.32 3.50 -13.60
N PHE A 260 9.22 2.44 -12.84
CA PHE A 260 10.23 1.38 -12.80
C PHE A 260 9.86 0.27 -13.79
N ALA A 261 10.84 -0.22 -14.54
CA ALA A 261 10.62 -1.18 -15.62
C ALA A 261 10.06 -2.54 -15.16
N ASP A 262 10.28 -2.90 -13.89
CA ASP A 262 9.77 -4.11 -13.25
C ASP A 262 8.35 -3.98 -12.70
N ASP A 263 7.74 -2.78 -12.75
CA ASP A 263 6.36 -2.56 -12.30
C ASP A 263 5.35 -3.00 -13.37
N THR A 264 4.69 -4.09 -13.12
CA THR A 264 3.69 -4.67 -14.05
C THR A 264 2.24 -4.31 -13.69
N ARG A 265 1.99 -3.52 -12.64
CA ARG A 265 0.64 -3.27 -12.12
C ARG A 265 -0.32 -2.64 -13.12
N LEU A 266 0.12 -1.62 -13.87
CA LEU A 266 -0.71 -0.99 -14.89
C LEU A 266 -0.99 -1.93 -16.07
N ALA A 267 0.00 -2.71 -16.50
CA ALA A 267 -0.14 -3.69 -17.57
C ALA A 267 -1.14 -4.80 -17.17
N LEU A 268 -1.01 -5.33 -15.95
CA LEU A 268 -1.94 -6.33 -15.44
C LEU A 268 -3.35 -5.74 -15.21
N LEU A 269 -3.47 -4.49 -14.76
CA LEU A 269 -4.76 -3.83 -14.66
C LEU A 269 -5.42 -3.70 -16.05
N TYR A 270 -4.67 -3.28 -17.08
CA TYR A 270 -5.16 -3.18 -18.44
C TYR A 270 -5.61 -4.55 -18.98
N LYS A 271 -4.76 -5.58 -18.82
CA LYS A 271 -5.05 -6.96 -19.30
C LYS A 271 -6.26 -7.58 -18.59
N LEU A 272 -6.32 -7.51 -17.26
CA LEU A 272 -7.33 -8.23 -16.46
C LEU A 272 -8.64 -7.43 -16.27
N TYR A 273 -8.57 -6.12 -16.30
CA TYR A 273 -9.71 -5.23 -16.01
C TYR A 273 -9.74 -4.01 -16.94
N PRO A 274 -9.84 -4.19 -18.28
CA PRO A 274 -9.70 -3.08 -19.25
C PRO A 274 -10.73 -1.96 -19.06
N LYS A 275 -11.97 -2.31 -18.67
CA LYS A 275 -13.01 -1.31 -18.40
C LYS A 275 -12.67 -0.46 -17.16
N LEU A 276 -12.12 -1.07 -16.10
CA LEU A 276 -11.70 -0.37 -14.90
C LEU A 276 -10.48 0.52 -15.20
N TYR A 277 -9.51 0.02 -15.96
CA TYR A 277 -8.37 0.79 -16.43
C TYR A 277 -8.84 2.04 -17.17
N ALA A 278 -9.65 1.89 -18.22
CA ALA A 278 -10.18 3.00 -19.01
C ALA A 278 -10.94 4.01 -18.15
N HIS A 279 -11.75 3.53 -17.20
CA HIS A 279 -12.53 4.40 -16.31
C HIS A 279 -11.61 5.26 -15.41
N ILE A 280 -10.58 4.67 -14.82
CA ILE A 280 -9.64 5.39 -13.94
C ILE A 280 -8.76 6.37 -14.73
N MET A 281 -8.33 5.98 -15.93
CA MET A 281 -7.52 6.84 -16.80
C MET A 281 -8.22 8.15 -17.21
N ASN A 282 -9.54 8.20 -17.10
CA ASN A 282 -10.37 9.37 -17.37
C ASN A 282 -10.66 10.23 -16.13
N TYR A 283 -10.10 9.93 -14.95
CA TYR A 283 -10.20 10.86 -13.82
C TYR A 283 -9.40 12.12 -14.10
N GLU A 284 -9.94 13.26 -13.68
CA GLU A 284 -9.38 14.57 -14.00
C GLU A 284 -8.93 15.32 -12.76
N ASN A 285 -7.93 16.17 -12.96
CA ASN A 285 -7.52 17.21 -12.02
C ASN A 285 -7.16 18.46 -12.82
N ASN A 286 -7.87 19.55 -12.57
CA ASN A 286 -7.71 20.83 -13.27
C ASN A 286 -7.72 20.69 -14.81
N GLY A 287 -8.64 19.88 -15.35
CA GLY A 287 -8.81 19.69 -16.80
C GLY A 287 -7.79 18.76 -17.46
N VAL A 288 -6.88 18.15 -16.68
CA VAL A 288 -5.93 17.16 -17.18
C VAL A 288 -6.34 15.77 -16.69
N THR A 289 -6.40 14.80 -17.60
CA THR A 289 -6.74 13.42 -17.25
C THR A 289 -5.57 12.71 -16.59
N TYR A 290 -5.88 11.70 -15.78
CA TYR A 290 -4.84 10.87 -15.17
C TYR A 290 -3.98 10.17 -16.21
N ARG A 291 -4.56 9.77 -17.35
CA ARG A 291 -3.84 9.24 -18.52
C ARG A 291 -2.75 10.20 -19.00
N GLN A 292 -3.09 11.47 -19.18
CA GLN A 292 -2.12 12.48 -19.62
C GLN A 292 -0.99 12.66 -18.62
N ALA A 293 -1.31 12.76 -17.33
CA ALA A 293 -0.31 12.91 -16.27
C ALA A 293 0.63 11.68 -16.15
N LEU A 294 0.08 10.46 -16.25
CA LEU A 294 0.90 9.23 -16.27
C LEU A 294 1.79 9.15 -17.52
N ARG A 295 1.25 9.50 -18.70
CA ARG A 295 2.03 9.51 -19.94
C ARG A 295 3.22 10.46 -19.85
N GLU A 296 3.03 11.66 -19.31
CA GLU A 296 4.12 12.62 -19.08
C GLU A 296 5.17 12.03 -18.14
N MET A 297 4.74 11.42 -17.02
CA MET A 297 5.64 10.81 -16.06
C MET A 297 6.44 9.64 -16.65
N LEU A 298 5.77 8.73 -17.37
CA LEU A 298 6.42 7.55 -17.97
C LEU A 298 7.38 7.94 -19.09
N LYS A 299 7.04 8.96 -19.89
CA LYS A 299 7.91 9.46 -20.95
C LYS A 299 9.27 9.93 -20.44
N VAL A 300 9.36 10.46 -19.22
CA VAL A 300 10.61 10.88 -18.58
C VAL A 300 11.59 9.70 -18.44
N GLU A 301 11.08 8.49 -18.30
CA GLU A 301 11.86 7.24 -18.20
C GLU A 301 11.86 6.43 -19.51
N GLY A 302 11.38 7.00 -20.60
CA GLY A 302 11.30 6.31 -21.90
C GLY A 302 10.25 5.18 -21.93
N MET A 303 9.29 5.21 -21.03
CA MET A 303 8.23 4.19 -20.90
C MET A 303 6.91 4.69 -21.51
N TYR A 304 6.01 3.74 -21.77
CA TYR A 304 4.70 3.97 -22.37
C TYR A 304 3.58 3.43 -21.46
N LEU A 305 2.39 3.96 -21.62
CA LEU A 305 1.19 3.33 -21.06
C LEU A 305 0.96 1.95 -21.70
N PRO A 306 0.37 0.98 -21.00
CA PRO A 306 0.17 -0.37 -21.53
C PRO A 306 -0.57 -0.41 -22.87
N ASP A 307 -1.61 0.43 -23.03
CA ASP A 307 -2.41 0.52 -24.26
C ASP A 307 -1.79 1.41 -25.37
N GLU A 308 -0.60 1.94 -25.12
CA GLU A 308 0.19 2.78 -26.06
C GLU A 308 1.55 2.15 -26.37
N ASN A 309 1.87 1.01 -25.74
CA ASN A 309 3.15 0.33 -25.95
C ASN A 309 3.11 -0.50 -27.26
N PRO A 310 3.88 -0.13 -28.29
CA PRO A 310 3.86 -0.83 -29.57
C PRO A 310 4.31 -2.30 -29.47
N GLN A 311 5.09 -2.67 -28.44
CA GLN A 311 5.52 -4.04 -28.22
C GLN A 311 4.43 -4.93 -27.63
N LEU A 312 3.57 -4.40 -26.77
CA LEU A 312 2.45 -5.15 -26.21
C LEU A 312 1.36 -5.44 -27.26
N SER A 313 1.13 -4.53 -28.20
CA SER A 313 0.17 -4.73 -29.29
C SER A 313 0.55 -5.90 -30.23
N LEU A 314 1.83 -6.22 -30.36
CA LEU A 314 2.33 -7.37 -31.11
C LEU A 314 2.11 -8.72 -30.36
N PHE A 315 2.33 -8.73 -29.04
CA PHE A 315 2.09 -9.93 -28.21
C PHE A 315 0.60 -10.26 -28.04
N ASP A 316 -0.27 -9.25 -27.92
CA ASP A 316 -1.72 -9.46 -27.85
C ASP A 316 -2.31 -10.05 -29.17
N LEU A 317 -1.68 -9.83 -30.31
CA LEU A 317 -2.06 -10.43 -31.60
C LEU A 317 -1.71 -11.92 -31.70
N PHE A 318 -0.71 -12.38 -30.95
CA PHE A 318 -0.29 -13.79 -30.96
C PHE A 318 -1.05 -14.65 -29.94
N ASP A 319 -1.53 -14.04 -28.82
CA ASP A 319 -2.24 -14.77 -27.74
C ASP A 319 -3.74 -15.00 -28.05
N GLN A 320 -4.30 -14.34 -29.10
CA GLN A 320 -5.68 -14.57 -29.54
C GLN A 320 -5.85 -15.73 -30.53
N SER A 321 -4.77 -16.41 -30.91
CA SER A 321 -4.82 -17.55 -31.83
C SER A 321 -4.88 -18.92 -31.13
N GLU A 322 -4.90 -18.96 -29.78
CA GLU A 322 -4.97 -20.18 -28.97
C GLU A 322 -6.16 -20.25 -27.99
N LEU A 323 -7.29 -19.56 -28.29
CA LEU A 323 -8.52 -19.72 -27.52
C LEU A 323 -9.64 -20.26 -28.44
#